data_8c3bf4da34a34af651cfe84cb3c44d89
#
_entry.id   8c3bf4da34a34af651cfe84cb3c44d89
#
_cell.length_a   1.000
_cell.length_b   1.000
_cell.length_c   1.000
_cell.angle_alpha   90.00
_cell.angle_beta   90.00
_cell.angle_gamma   90.00
#
_symmetry.space_group_name_H-M   'P 1'
#
loop_
_entity.id
_entity.type
_entity.pdbx_description
1 polymer ?
#
loop_
_entity_poly.entity_id
_entity_poly.type
_entity_poly.pdbx_seq_one_letter_code
_entity_poly.pdbx_strand_id
1 'polypeptide(L)'
;MAVAVLFVRLADLVAIPYPIVLVLLGVSIGLIPGAPGTELPPDVIFLIFLPPLLFSAGLSTSPREMKEETGALGGLVIGLSIVTMLAVACAAQIVVPWLDWPEALLLGAIVAPTDPVAAIATFTRVGVPQRVSRLVETESMINDSTALVLYRVLLTAVVAGTFSLQDAGIDLVVGIIGGVLIGLAIGWITARLQRSLDDPPLSILLSVVVAYASYLIADSIGASGVLSAVTAGLYVGWMSRSSTDAETRLDASAFWATFIFALNVVLFILLGLRLPSIVEAVQDTMSIGQMIGYGALISFVVIAVRLAWQFGPVTIGRVFSPALRFDTGDGWKERLVVGWSGMRGAVSLAAALSLPLTLDSGADFESRETLIILTVAVIFATLVVQGPILPVLIRRIGLTADEDWSEDEARARAALAKVALKRIDELERDRPDVPDEVFERFRKVYGNRSARWEKALVKGDHPAETSKDFRSSPDIRRELIEAEREELLRQRQEGEVDHELHREMERELDLEETKLPSFSEAERGIP
;
A
#
# COMPACT_ATOMS: atom_id res chain seq x y z
N MET A 1 -12.44 17.52 10.85
CA MET A 1 -12.61 16.92 9.52
C MET A 1 -12.92 17.93 8.42
N ALA A 2 -13.99 18.77 8.47
CA ALA A 2 -14.30 19.73 7.38
C ALA A 2 -13.13 20.70 7.08
N VAL A 3 -12.51 21.27 8.11
CA VAL A 3 -11.32 22.12 7.97
C VAL A 3 -10.15 21.36 7.33
N ALA A 4 -9.92 20.11 7.71
CA ALA A 4 -8.86 19.28 7.13
C ALA A 4 -9.07 19.05 5.62
N VAL A 5 -10.31 18.81 5.18
CA VAL A 5 -10.65 18.67 3.75
C VAL A 5 -10.35 19.94 2.98
N LEU A 6 -10.65 21.11 3.56
CA LEU A 6 -10.33 22.40 2.96
C LEU A 6 -8.80 22.57 2.80
N PHE A 7 -8.03 22.21 3.84
CA PHE A 7 -6.57 22.32 3.83
C PHE A 7 -5.93 21.32 2.85
N VAL A 8 -6.48 20.12 2.70
CA VAL A 8 -6.01 19.17 1.68
C VAL A 8 -6.24 19.73 0.27
N ARG A 9 -7.39 20.35 -0.02
CA ARG A 9 -7.62 21.05 -1.30
C ARG A 9 -6.63 22.20 -1.51
N LEU A 10 -6.32 22.94 -0.45
CA LEU A 10 -5.34 24.03 -0.53
C LEU A 10 -3.93 23.47 -0.82
N ALA A 11 -3.57 22.33 -0.23
CA ALA A 11 -2.32 21.63 -0.51
C ALA A 11 -2.18 21.27 -2.00
N ASP A 12 -3.24 20.76 -2.60
CA ASP A 12 -3.27 20.43 -4.04
C ASP A 12 -3.07 21.65 -4.93
N LEU A 13 -3.65 22.80 -4.56
CA LEU A 13 -3.50 24.08 -5.31
C LEU A 13 -2.06 24.60 -5.26
N VAL A 14 -1.35 24.38 -4.15
CA VAL A 14 0.02 24.88 -3.92
C VAL A 14 1.07 23.83 -4.27
N ALA A 15 0.64 22.61 -4.69
CA ALA A 15 1.50 21.47 -4.99
C ALA A 15 2.41 21.03 -3.81
N ILE A 16 1.94 21.21 -2.58
CA ILE A 16 2.59 20.75 -1.35
C ILE A 16 1.96 19.41 -0.94
N PRO A 17 2.74 18.40 -0.49
CA PRO A 17 2.19 17.17 0.06
C PRO A 17 1.22 17.45 1.23
N TYR A 18 0.00 16.91 1.16
CA TYR A 18 -1.06 17.17 2.16
C TYR A 18 -0.65 16.85 3.61
N PRO A 19 0.22 15.86 3.92
CA PRO A 19 0.64 15.60 5.29
C PRO A 19 1.29 16.81 5.95
N ILE A 20 2.09 17.58 5.22
CA ILE A 20 2.76 18.78 5.73
C ILE A 20 1.73 19.83 6.17
N VAL A 21 0.73 20.06 5.32
CA VAL A 21 -0.33 21.03 5.58
C VAL A 21 -1.17 20.63 6.79
N LEU A 22 -1.43 19.32 6.96
CA LEU A 22 -2.16 18.79 8.12
C LEU A 22 -1.36 18.92 9.42
N VAL A 23 -0.04 18.71 9.40
CA VAL A 23 0.80 18.94 10.58
C VAL A 23 0.83 20.40 10.93
N LEU A 24 0.99 21.31 9.95
CA LEU A 24 0.95 22.76 10.22
C LEU A 24 -0.40 23.21 10.79
N LEU A 25 -1.51 22.62 10.32
CA LEU A 25 -2.84 22.82 10.90
C LEU A 25 -2.87 22.36 12.36
N GLY A 26 -2.36 21.14 12.63
CA GLY A 26 -2.25 20.61 14.00
C GLY A 26 -1.43 21.50 14.91
N VAL A 27 -0.23 21.95 14.47
CA VAL A 27 0.60 22.91 15.22
C VAL A 27 -0.16 24.20 15.49
N SER A 28 -0.84 24.76 14.49
CA SER A 28 -1.62 25.99 14.65
C SER A 28 -2.71 25.85 15.71
N ILE A 29 -3.36 24.69 15.80
CA ILE A 29 -4.35 24.39 16.83
C ILE A 29 -3.68 24.17 18.18
N GLY A 30 -2.55 23.46 18.25
CA GLY A 30 -1.81 23.15 19.47
C GLY A 30 -1.23 24.40 20.16
N LEU A 31 -0.97 25.47 19.40
CA LEU A 31 -0.50 26.76 19.94
C LEU A 31 -1.63 27.62 20.54
N ILE A 32 -2.90 27.22 20.38
CA ILE A 32 -4.04 27.94 20.97
C ILE A 32 -4.08 27.67 22.47
N PRO A 33 -4.00 28.71 23.37
CA PRO A 33 -4.12 28.51 24.80
C PRO A 33 -5.46 27.83 25.17
N GLY A 34 -5.39 26.72 25.90
CA GLY A 34 -6.58 25.94 26.28
C GLY A 34 -7.06 24.91 25.21
N ALA A 35 -6.29 24.69 24.15
CA ALA A 35 -6.52 23.54 23.28
C ALA A 35 -6.51 22.25 24.13
N PRO A 36 -7.45 21.31 23.89
CA PRO A 36 -7.47 20.06 24.64
C PRO A 36 -6.14 19.33 24.43
N GLY A 37 -5.41 19.10 25.52
CA GLY A 37 -4.21 18.27 25.50
C GLY A 37 -4.64 16.86 25.05
N THR A 38 -4.39 16.54 23.81
CA THR A 38 -4.73 15.22 23.23
C THR A 38 -3.61 14.23 23.55
N GLU A 39 -3.44 13.94 24.83
CA GLU A 39 -2.55 12.86 25.27
C GLU A 39 -3.30 11.53 25.07
N LEU A 40 -3.31 11.03 23.84
CA LEU A 40 -3.72 9.66 23.61
C LEU A 40 -2.62 8.73 24.15
N PRO A 41 -2.97 7.71 24.94
CA PRO A 41 -2.02 6.68 25.34
C PRO A 41 -1.34 6.08 24.11
N PRO A 42 -0.02 5.83 24.15
CA PRO A 42 0.73 5.25 23.03
C PRO A 42 0.09 3.98 22.46
N ASP A 43 -0.39 3.08 23.32
CA ASP A 43 -1.05 1.83 22.94
C ASP A 43 -2.32 2.07 22.11
N VAL A 44 -3.06 3.13 22.44
CA VAL A 44 -4.29 3.50 21.69
C VAL A 44 -3.93 4.00 20.31
N ILE A 45 -2.86 4.78 20.16
CA ILE A 45 -2.38 5.25 18.85
C ILE A 45 -1.98 4.05 18.01
N PHE A 46 -1.18 3.14 18.58
CA PHE A 46 -0.74 1.93 17.89
C PHE A 46 -1.93 1.09 17.41
N LEU A 47 -2.88 0.84 18.32
CA LEU A 47 -4.05 0.02 18.05
C LEU A 47 -4.99 0.65 17.00
N ILE A 48 -5.22 1.96 17.05
CA ILE A 48 -6.15 2.61 16.11
C ILE A 48 -5.59 2.61 14.68
N PHE A 49 -4.30 2.89 14.51
CA PHE A 49 -3.74 3.18 13.19
C PHE A 49 -3.09 1.98 12.51
N LEU A 50 -2.30 1.17 13.23
CA LEU A 50 -1.52 0.11 12.57
C LEU A 50 -2.35 -1.03 11.99
N PRO A 51 -3.30 -1.66 12.71
CA PRO A 51 -4.02 -2.79 12.17
C PRO A 51 -4.73 -2.50 10.84
N PRO A 52 -5.50 -1.41 10.69
CA PRO A 52 -6.14 -1.12 9.40
C PRO A 52 -5.15 -0.71 8.31
N LEU A 53 -4.08 0.03 8.62
CA LEU A 53 -3.05 0.37 7.63
C LEU A 53 -2.39 -0.88 7.05
N LEU A 54 -2.02 -1.81 7.92
CA LEU A 54 -1.36 -3.06 7.53
C LEU A 54 -2.30 -4.04 6.80
N PHE A 55 -3.53 -4.17 7.30
CA PHE A 55 -4.54 -4.99 6.66
C PHE A 55 -4.87 -4.49 5.25
N SER A 56 -5.06 -3.19 5.09
CA SER A 56 -5.32 -2.56 3.79
C SER A 56 -4.15 -2.76 2.80
N ALA A 57 -2.91 -2.66 3.27
CA ALA A 57 -1.74 -2.95 2.45
C ALA A 57 -1.73 -4.42 1.98
N GLY A 58 -2.05 -5.37 2.86
CA GLY A 58 -2.23 -6.78 2.49
C GLY A 58 -3.38 -6.99 1.52
N LEU A 59 -4.53 -6.33 1.73
CA LEU A 59 -5.74 -6.46 0.91
C LEU A 59 -5.49 -6.08 -0.57
N SER A 60 -4.67 -5.07 -0.80
CA SER A 60 -4.33 -4.57 -2.14
C SER A 60 -3.25 -5.39 -2.85
N THR A 61 -2.57 -6.28 -2.16
CA THR A 61 -1.42 -7.04 -2.67
C THR A 61 -1.82 -8.40 -3.25
N SER A 62 -1.05 -8.88 -4.22
CA SER A 62 -1.21 -10.20 -4.82
C SER A 62 -0.21 -11.21 -4.25
N PRO A 63 -0.66 -12.38 -3.71
CA PRO A 63 0.25 -13.44 -3.26
C PRO A 63 1.16 -13.98 -4.37
N ARG A 64 0.70 -13.93 -5.62
CA ARG A 64 1.48 -14.42 -6.76
C ARG A 64 2.64 -13.49 -7.09
N GLU A 65 2.39 -12.19 -7.14
CA GLU A 65 3.43 -11.17 -7.31
C GLU A 65 4.43 -11.25 -6.17
N MET A 66 3.93 -11.35 -4.93
CA MET A 66 4.79 -11.56 -3.78
C MET A 66 5.67 -12.80 -3.94
N LYS A 67 5.15 -13.91 -4.51
CA LYS A 67 5.92 -15.14 -4.74
C LYS A 67 6.91 -15.02 -5.91
N GLU A 68 6.53 -14.37 -6.98
CA GLU A 68 7.38 -14.15 -8.17
C GLU A 68 8.51 -13.16 -7.87
N GLU A 69 8.21 -12.12 -7.09
CA GLU A 69 9.15 -11.09 -6.70
C GLU A 69 9.93 -11.39 -5.40
N THR A 70 9.36 -12.14 -4.44
CA THR A 70 10.02 -12.42 -3.14
C THR A 70 11.24 -13.31 -3.23
N GLY A 71 11.41 -14.11 -4.27
CA GLY A 71 12.62 -14.95 -4.38
C GLY A 71 13.90 -14.13 -4.44
N ALA A 72 13.85 -13.02 -5.12
CA ALA A 72 14.99 -12.17 -5.36
C ALA A 72 14.83 -10.76 -4.78
N LEU A 73 13.65 -10.13 -4.91
CA LEU A 73 13.32 -8.81 -4.33
C LEU A 73 13.17 -8.87 -2.81
N GLY A 74 12.52 -9.90 -2.25
CA GLY A 74 12.28 -9.99 -0.81
C GLY A 74 13.57 -9.94 0.01
N GLY A 75 14.59 -10.68 -0.39
CA GLY A 75 15.90 -10.65 0.25
C GLY A 75 16.58 -9.27 0.19
N LEU A 76 16.40 -8.54 -0.93
CA LEU A 76 16.94 -7.19 -1.07
C LEU A 76 16.16 -6.15 -0.28
N VAL A 77 14.85 -6.23 -0.24
CA VAL A 77 14.02 -5.29 0.51
C VAL A 77 14.22 -5.46 2.01
N ILE A 78 14.27 -6.72 2.50
CA ILE A 78 14.65 -7.03 3.88
C ILE A 78 16.06 -6.51 4.18
N GLY A 79 17.01 -6.74 3.28
CA GLY A 79 18.37 -6.21 3.37
C GLY A 79 18.42 -4.70 3.43
N LEU A 80 17.62 -4.00 2.61
CA LEU A 80 17.50 -2.54 2.63
C LEU A 80 16.99 -2.02 3.98
N SER A 81 15.95 -2.66 4.54
CA SER A 81 15.41 -2.30 5.87
C SER A 81 16.48 -2.41 6.95
N ILE A 82 17.22 -3.55 6.97
CA ILE A 82 18.29 -3.81 7.95
C ILE A 82 19.45 -2.82 7.76
N VAL A 83 19.91 -2.60 6.53
CA VAL A 83 21.01 -1.67 6.25
C VAL A 83 20.62 -0.23 6.57
N THR A 84 19.38 0.17 6.28
CA THR A 84 18.87 1.49 6.66
C THR A 84 18.85 1.64 8.18
N MET A 85 18.32 0.64 8.89
CA MET A 85 18.29 0.63 10.36
C MET A 85 19.71 0.76 10.95
N LEU A 86 20.66 -0.03 10.49
CA LEU A 86 22.05 0.00 10.98
C LEU A 86 22.74 1.33 10.65
N ALA A 87 22.56 1.86 9.43
CA ALA A 87 23.17 3.11 9.02
C ALA A 87 22.64 4.31 9.83
N VAL A 88 21.32 4.32 10.08
CA VAL A 88 20.67 5.33 10.93
C VAL A 88 21.18 5.21 12.38
N ALA A 89 21.26 4.00 12.92
CA ALA A 89 21.78 3.76 14.27
C ALA A 89 23.23 4.26 14.41
N CYS A 90 24.10 3.94 13.45
CA CYS A 90 25.47 4.44 13.44
C CYS A 90 25.52 5.98 13.37
N ALA A 91 24.69 6.59 12.52
CA ALA A 91 24.62 8.05 12.42
C ALA A 91 24.10 8.69 13.71
N ALA A 92 23.06 8.11 14.31
CA ALA A 92 22.49 8.59 15.57
C ALA A 92 23.51 8.51 16.71
N GLN A 93 24.27 7.43 16.84
CA GLN A 93 25.34 7.27 17.82
C GLN A 93 26.46 8.32 17.69
N ILE A 94 26.73 8.79 16.48
CA ILE A 94 27.76 9.83 16.24
C ILE A 94 27.24 11.20 16.68
N VAL A 95 25.97 11.53 16.46
CA VAL A 95 25.45 12.89 16.65
C VAL A 95 24.62 13.07 17.91
N VAL A 96 24.09 11.98 18.47
CA VAL A 96 23.27 11.97 19.69
C VAL A 96 23.94 11.03 20.73
N PRO A 97 25.00 11.51 21.44
CA PRO A 97 25.85 10.65 22.26
C PRO A 97 25.16 10.02 23.48
N TRP A 98 23.98 10.51 23.85
CA TRP A 98 23.20 10.00 24.99
C TRP A 98 22.21 8.89 24.60
N LEU A 99 22.01 8.61 23.29
CA LEU A 99 21.26 7.44 22.85
C LEU A 99 22.08 6.18 22.98
N ASP A 100 21.52 5.18 23.63
CA ASP A 100 22.12 3.85 23.67
C ASP A 100 21.93 3.11 22.33
N TRP A 101 22.76 2.08 22.08
CA TRP A 101 22.68 1.29 20.85
C TRP A 101 21.29 0.71 20.57
N PRO A 102 20.56 0.10 21.54
CA PRO A 102 19.18 -0.36 21.33
C PRO A 102 18.25 0.75 20.89
N GLU A 103 18.33 1.93 21.48
CA GLU A 103 17.53 3.10 21.15
C GLU A 103 17.84 3.65 19.75
N ALA A 104 19.14 3.70 19.41
CA ALA A 104 19.59 4.13 18.08
C ALA A 104 19.12 3.13 16.98
N LEU A 105 19.16 1.83 17.25
CA LEU A 105 18.60 0.79 16.37
C LEU A 105 17.09 0.92 16.26
N LEU A 106 16.40 1.21 17.37
CA LEU A 106 14.96 1.45 17.39
C LEU A 106 14.57 2.65 16.52
N LEU A 107 15.32 3.77 16.59
CA LEU A 107 15.15 4.89 15.68
C LEU A 107 15.30 4.46 14.22
N GLY A 108 16.33 3.66 13.93
CA GLY A 108 16.55 3.13 12.58
C GLY A 108 15.38 2.27 12.09
N ALA A 109 14.83 1.42 12.96
CA ALA A 109 13.66 0.61 12.62
C ALA A 109 12.39 1.45 12.40
N ILE A 110 12.21 2.53 13.19
CA ILE A 110 11.07 3.47 13.04
C ILE A 110 11.12 4.22 11.72
N VAL A 111 12.30 4.64 11.25
CA VAL A 111 12.44 5.41 10.00
C VAL A 111 12.73 4.56 8.77
N ALA A 112 12.90 3.24 8.91
CA ALA A 112 13.09 2.33 7.78
C ALA A 112 11.84 2.22 6.88
N PRO A 113 10.59 2.14 7.39
CA PRO A 113 9.39 2.03 6.57
C PRO A 113 9.30 3.17 5.54
N THR A 114 8.74 2.85 4.36
CA THR A 114 8.55 3.82 3.27
C THR A 114 7.07 3.96 2.95
N ASP A 115 6.61 5.18 2.73
CA ASP A 115 5.21 5.47 2.36
C ASP A 115 5.11 5.67 0.83
N PRO A 116 4.45 4.78 0.10
CA PRO A 116 4.34 4.89 -1.34
C PRO A 116 3.28 5.91 -1.78
N VAL A 117 2.34 6.31 -0.90
CA VAL A 117 1.15 7.12 -1.26
C VAL A 117 1.53 8.44 -1.95
N ALA A 118 2.48 9.17 -1.40
CA ALA A 118 2.92 10.44 -1.97
C ALA A 118 3.66 10.25 -3.31
N ALA A 119 4.43 9.16 -3.45
CA ALA A 119 5.12 8.81 -4.68
C ALA A 119 4.13 8.43 -5.78
N ILE A 120 3.18 7.55 -5.49
CA ILE A 120 2.16 7.07 -6.44
C ILE A 120 1.27 8.22 -6.91
N ALA A 121 0.82 9.09 -6.01
CA ALA A 121 0.07 10.29 -6.39
C ALA A 121 0.84 11.17 -7.40
N THR A 122 2.17 11.24 -7.25
CA THR A 122 3.04 11.94 -8.20
C THR A 122 3.18 11.17 -9.51
N PHE A 123 3.36 9.86 -9.46
CA PHE A 123 3.49 8.98 -10.64
C PHE A 123 2.24 9.05 -11.51
N THR A 124 1.07 8.96 -10.93
CA THR A 124 -0.23 9.08 -11.64
C THR A 124 -0.36 10.45 -12.31
N ARG A 125 0.05 11.53 -11.63
CA ARG A 125 -0.02 12.90 -12.18
C ARG A 125 0.95 13.14 -13.32
N VAL A 126 2.14 12.52 -13.31
CA VAL A 126 3.20 12.73 -14.31
C VAL A 126 3.13 11.68 -15.42
N GLY A 127 2.40 10.59 -15.24
CA GLY A 127 2.31 9.49 -16.20
C GLY A 127 3.60 8.64 -16.21
N VAL A 128 4.00 8.09 -15.06
CA VAL A 128 5.12 7.15 -14.93
C VAL A 128 4.65 5.75 -15.34
N PRO A 129 5.52 4.91 -15.95
CA PRO A 129 5.17 3.53 -16.27
C PRO A 129 4.65 2.79 -15.03
N GLN A 130 3.54 2.07 -15.18
CA GLN A 130 2.86 1.35 -14.09
C GLN A 130 3.77 0.36 -13.37
N ARG A 131 4.72 -0.27 -14.10
CA ARG A 131 5.75 -1.15 -13.53
C ARG A 131 6.52 -0.48 -12.38
N VAL A 132 6.85 0.82 -12.50
CA VAL A 132 7.58 1.57 -11.47
C VAL A 132 6.70 1.80 -10.24
N SER A 133 5.42 2.12 -10.44
CA SER A 133 4.45 2.28 -9.35
C SER A 133 4.31 0.99 -8.55
N ARG A 134 4.12 -0.14 -9.25
CA ARG A 134 4.04 -1.49 -8.63
C ARG A 134 5.28 -1.83 -7.82
N LEU A 135 6.46 -1.59 -8.40
CA LEU A 135 7.73 -1.89 -7.71
C LEU A 135 7.84 -1.11 -6.40
N VAL A 136 7.43 0.17 -6.40
CA VAL A 136 7.45 1.01 -5.20
C VAL A 136 6.40 0.54 -4.18
N GLU A 137 5.20 0.13 -4.60
CA GLU A 137 4.16 -0.41 -3.71
C GLU A 137 4.60 -1.71 -3.04
N THR A 138 5.07 -2.67 -3.84
CA THR A 138 5.51 -3.99 -3.34
C THR A 138 6.73 -3.85 -2.43
N GLU A 139 7.72 -3.04 -2.83
CA GLU A 139 8.89 -2.75 -2.00
C GLU A 139 8.47 -2.15 -0.65
N SER A 140 7.58 -1.14 -0.67
CA SER A 140 7.11 -0.47 0.54
C SER A 140 6.43 -1.45 1.50
N MET A 141 5.53 -2.29 1.01
CA MET A 141 4.81 -3.27 1.83
C MET A 141 5.75 -4.26 2.54
N ILE A 142 6.74 -4.81 1.83
CA ILE A 142 7.72 -5.75 2.41
C ILE A 142 8.61 -5.00 3.41
N ASN A 143 9.03 -3.79 3.05
CA ASN A 143 9.85 -2.93 3.91
C ASN A 143 9.13 -2.57 5.22
N ASP A 144 7.86 -2.16 5.14
CA ASP A 144 7.03 -1.80 6.29
C ASP A 144 6.86 -3.00 7.23
N SER A 145 6.52 -4.16 6.69
CA SER A 145 6.36 -5.39 7.47
C SER A 145 7.67 -5.79 8.16
N THR A 146 8.80 -5.71 7.45
CA THR A 146 10.13 -6.02 8.00
C THR A 146 10.52 -5.05 9.10
N ALA A 147 10.36 -3.74 8.83
CA ALA A 147 10.73 -2.70 9.76
C ALA A 147 9.90 -2.73 11.05
N LEU A 148 8.59 -3.02 10.95
CA LEU A 148 7.72 -3.14 12.14
C LEU A 148 8.03 -4.39 12.98
N VAL A 149 8.47 -5.48 12.36
CA VAL A 149 8.97 -6.66 13.10
C VAL A 149 10.25 -6.29 13.86
N LEU A 150 11.20 -5.62 13.20
CA LEU A 150 12.44 -5.13 13.84
C LEU A 150 12.12 -4.12 14.94
N TYR A 151 11.21 -3.19 14.70
CA TYR A 151 10.71 -2.23 15.69
C TYR A 151 10.22 -2.93 16.95
N ARG A 152 9.37 -3.96 16.82
CA ARG A 152 8.81 -4.68 17.97
C ARG A 152 9.91 -5.36 18.80
N VAL A 153 10.84 -6.07 18.15
CA VAL A 153 11.97 -6.71 18.82
C VAL A 153 12.85 -5.71 19.56
N LEU A 154 13.17 -4.60 18.90
CA LEU A 154 14.03 -3.56 19.48
C LEU A 154 13.30 -2.79 20.59
N LEU A 155 12.02 -2.52 20.43
CA LEU A 155 11.20 -1.90 21.47
C LEU A 155 11.18 -2.76 22.74
N THR A 156 10.93 -4.07 22.59
CA THR A 156 10.98 -5.01 23.73
C THR A 156 12.34 -4.99 24.41
N ALA A 157 13.44 -4.97 23.64
CA ALA A 157 14.79 -4.90 24.17
C ALA A 157 15.07 -3.59 24.93
N VAL A 158 14.60 -2.46 24.42
CA VAL A 158 14.72 -1.15 25.07
C VAL A 158 13.90 -1.10 26.36
N VAL A 159 12.64 -1.55 26.31
CA VAL A 159 11.72 -1.50 27.45
C VAL A 159 12.13 -2.43 28.57
N ALA A 160 12.60 -3.66 28.25
CA ALA A 160 13.07 -4.64 29.22
C ALA A 160 14.46 -4.31 29.79
N GLY A 161 15.24 -3.42 29.15
CA GLY A 161 16.60 -3.06 29.56
C GLY A 161 17.61 -4.22 29.45
N THR A 162 17.23 -5.34 28.85
CA THR A 162 18.09 -6.53 28.65
C THR A 162 17.98 -7.00 27.21
N PHE A 163 19.10 -7.17 26.54
CA PHE A 163 19.16 -7.69 25.17
C PHE A 163 19.85 -9.05 25.16
N SER A 164 19.08 -10.11 24.93
CA SER A 164 19.59 -11.43 24.66
C SER A 164 19.35 -11.76 23.17
N LEU A 165 20.43 -11.91 22.42
CA LEU A 165 20.36 -12.31 21.00
C LEU A 165 19.65 -13.64 20.79
N GLN A 166 19.74 -14.56 21.74
CA GLN A 166 19.11 -15.88 21.66
C GLN A 166 17.59 -15.77 21.86
N ASP A 167 17.14 -15.06 22.90
CA ASP A 167 15.72 -14.88 23.19
C ASP A 167 15.07 -14.02 22.12
N ALA A 168 15.70 -12.92 21.71
CA ALA A 168 15.23 -12.09 20.59
C ALA A 168 15.11 -12.88 19.27
N GLY A 169 16.03 -13.82 19.01
CA GLY A 169 15.95 -14.69 17.84
C GLY A 169 14.78 -15.67 17.89
N ILE A 170 14.53 -16.27 19.06
CA ILE A 170 13.40 -17.19 19.27
C ILE A 170 12.07 -16.42 19.17
N ASP A 171 11.95 -15.31 19.86
CA ASP A 171 10.75 -14.48 19.84
C ASP A 171 10.44 -13.94 18.44
N LEU A 172 11.48 -13.60 17.69
CA LEU A 172 11.34 -13.20 16.28
C LEU A 172 10.75 -14.33 15.43
N VAL A 173 11.31 -15.54 15.53
CA VAL A 173 10.85 -16.70 14.74
C VAL A 173 9.43 -17.11 15.15
N VAL A 174 9.17 -17.21 16.45
CA VAL A 174 7.84 -17.53 16.98
C VAL A 174 6.82 -16.44 16.61
N GLY A 175 7.22 -15.19 16.74
CA GLY A 175 6.40 -14.05 16.35
C GLY A 175 6.03 -14.05 14.86
N ILE A 176 7.00 -14.32 13.98
CA ILE A 176 6.77 -14.39 12.53
C ILE A 176 5.86 -15.57 12.18
N ILE A 177 6.22 -16.78 12.60
CA ILE A 177 5.45 -17.99 12.25
C ILE A 177 4.06 -17.92 12.86
N GLY A 178 3.93 -17.55 14.14
CA GLY A 178 2.65 -17.39 14.82
C GLY A 178 1.77 -16.34 14.15
N GLY A 179 2.33 -15.17 13.83
CA GLY A 179 1.61 -14.10 13.14
C GLY A 179 1.06 -14.54 11.79
N VAL A 180 1.89 -15.17 10.96
CA VAL A 180 1.47 -15.68 9.65
C VAL A 180 0.38 -16.74 9.79
N LEU A 181 0.54 -17.71 10.67
CA LEU A 181 -0.45 -18.79 10.86
C LEU A 181 -1.80 -18.26 11.35
N ILE A 182 -1.80 -17.33 12.28
CA ILE A 182 -3.02 -16.71 12.81
C ILE A 182 -3.68 -15.86 11.73
N GLY A 183 -2.90 -15.06 11.00
CA GLY A 183 -3.40 -14.25 9.88
C GLY A 183 -4.05 -15.12 8.79
N LEU A 184 -3.43 -16.24 8.43
CA LEU A 184 -4.00 -17.20 7.48
C LEU A 184 -5.30 -17.83 8.01
N ALA A 185 -5.32 -18.24 9.28
CA ALA A 185 -6.50 -18.84 9.88
C ALA A 185 -7.69 -17.87 9.91
N ILE A 186 -7.45 -16.63 10.38
CA ILE A 186 -8.48 -15.59 10.44
C ILE A 186 -8.91 -15.18 9.04
N GLY A 187 -7.97 -14.98 8.11
CA GLY A 187 -8.27 -14.67 6.71
C GLY A 187 -9.11 -15.76 6.04
N TRP A 188 -8.81 -17.03 6.29
CA TRP A 188 -9.60 -18.16 5.80
C TRP A 188 -11.03 -18.18 6.36
N ILE A 189 -11.17 -17.98 7.66
CA ILE A 189 -12.50 -17.89 8.31
C ILE A 189 -13.29 -16.74 7.69
N THR A 190 -12.65 -15.58 7.52
CA THR A 190 -13.28 -14.39 6.95
C THR A 190 -13.77 -14.62 5.53
N ALA A 191 -12.90 -15.15 4.66
CA ALA A 191 -13.26 -15.46 3.29
C ALA A 191 -14.41 -16.49 3.20
N ARG A 192 -14.49 -17.40 4.16
CA ARG A 192 -15.60 -18.35 4.27
C ARG A 192 -16.91 -17.69 4.68
N LEU A 193 -16.84 -16.74 5.62
CA LEU A 193 -18.00 -15.98 6.06
C LEU A 193 -18.50 -15.03 4.98
N GLN A 194 -17.61 -14.34 4.28
CA GLN A 194 -17.96 -13.40 3.19
C GLN A 194 -18.75 -14.07 2.07
N ARG A 195 -18.47 -15.35 1.77
CA ARG A 195 -19.25 -16.11 0.77
C ARG A 195 -20.74 -16.31 1.14
N SER A 196 -21.09 -16.16 2.39
CA SER A 196 -22.48 -16.29 2.89
C SER A 196 -23.12 -14.93 3.18
N LEU A 197 -22.42 -13.83 2.90
CA LEU A 197 -22.89 -12.47 3.12
C LEU A 197 -23.17 -11.85 1.75
N ASP A 198 -24.46 -11.67 1.43
CA ASP A 198 -24.92 -11.02 0.19
C ASP A 198 -25.07 -9.48 0.37
N ASP A 199 -24.58 -8.93 1.50
CA ASP A 199 -24.74 -7.52 1.87
C ASP A 199 -23.36 -6.83 1.91
N PRO A 200 -23.07 -5.89 0.96
CA PRO A 200 -21.80 -5.19 0.89
C PRO A 200 -21.40 -4.47 2.19
N PRO A 201 -22.27 -3.69 2.87
CA PRO A 201 -21.95 -3.09 4.16
C PRO A 201 -21.50 -4.07 5.23
N LEU A 202 -22.13 -5.26 5.33
CA LEU A 202 -21.74 -6.27 6.30
C LEU A 202 -20.39 -6.90 5.98
N SER A 203 -20.10 -7.13 4.69
CA SER A 203 -18.81 -7.64 4.23
C SER A 203 -17.68 -6.65 4.53
N ILE A 204 -17.92 -5.35 4.31
CA ILE A 204 -16.97 -4.28 4.61
C ILE A 204 -16.74 -4.16 6.12
N LEU A 205 -17.81 -4.14 6.93
CA LEU A 205 -17.70 -4.09 8.38
C LEU A 205 -16.91 -5.29 8.92
N LEU A 206 -17.18 -6.50 8.41
CA LEU A 206 -16.43 -7.70 8.75
C LEU A 206 -14.93 -7.52 8.46
N SER A 207 -14.57 -6.93 7.32
CA SER A 207 -13.16 -6.69 6.98
C SER A 207 -12.46 -5.73 7.96
N VAL A 208 -13.17 -4.71 8.46
CA VAL A 208 -12.66 -3.82 9.52
C VAL A 208 -12.46 -4.58 10.84
N VAL A 209 -13.46 -5.37 11.26
CA VAL A 209 -13.35 -6.20 12.48
C VAL A 209 -12.16 -7.15 12.38
N VAL A 210 -11.97 -7.77 11.22
CA VAL A 210 -10.86 -8.70 10.95
C VAL A 210 -9.50 -8.02 11.02
N ALA A 211 -9.36 -6.80 10.54
CA ALA A 211 -8.12 -6.04 10.65
C ALA A 211 -7.67 -5.91 12.12
N TYR A 212 -8.60 -5.57 13.02
CA TYR A 212 -8.31 -5.47 14.45
C TYR A 212 -8.19 -6.83 15.14
N ALA A 213 -9.10 -7.77 14.84
CA ALA A 213 -9.10 -9.09 15.46
C ALA A 213 -7.81 -9.87 15.14
N SER A 214 -7.36 -9.86 13.90
CA SER A 214 -6.12 -10.54 13.50
C SER A 214 -4.90 -9.99 14.26
N TYR A 215 -4.84 -8.68 14.42
CA TYR A 215 -3.79 -8.04 15.21
C TYR A 215 -3.87 -8.43 16.69
N LEU A 216 -5.03 -8.20 17.33
CA LEU A 216 -5.20 -8.38 18.77
C LEU A 216 -5.04 -9.86 19.21
N ILE A 217 -5.57 -10.81 18.43
CA ILE A 217 -5.45 -12.23 18.73
C ILE A 217 -3.99 -12.67 18.66
N ALA A 218 -3.26 -12.26 17.62
CA ALA A 218 -1.86 -12.61 17.51
C ALA A 218 -1.04 -11.98 18.63
N ASP A 219 -1.28 -10.72 18.92
CA ASP A 219 -0.60 -9.96 19.97
C ASP A 219 -0.81 -10.57 21.36
N SER A 220 -2.04 -10.99 21.69
CA SER A 220 -2.41 -11.57 22.99
C SER A 220 -1.70 -12.88 23.33
N ILE A 221 -1.18 -13.62 22.33
CA ILE A 221 -0.43 -14.87 22.49
C ILE A 221 1.07 -14.71 22.20
N GLY A 222 1.57 -13.48 22.13
CA GLY A 222 2.97 -13.18 21.88
C GLY A 222 3.43 -13.33 20.42
N ALA A 223 2.50 -13.55 19.46
CA ALA A 223 2.81 -13.56 18.04
C ALA A 223 2.81 -12.15 17.44
N SER A 224 3.31 -11.99 16.21
CA SER A 224 3.32 -10.70 15.54
C SER A 224 1.93 -10.29 15.03
N GLY A 225 1.27 -9.37 15.74
CA GLY A 225 0.02 -8.76 15.29
C GLY A 225 0.14 -8.08 13.93
N VAL A 226 1.29 -7.46 13.65
CA VAL A 226 1.64 -6.83 12.36
C VAL A 226 1.54 -7.84 11.22
N LEU A 227 2.27 -8.96 11.31
CA LEU A 227 2.27 -9.98 10.27
C LEU A 227 0.92 -10.68 10.17
N SER A 228 0.19 -10.82 11.28
CA SER A 228 -1.15 -11.39 11.28
C SER A 228 -2.12 -10.51 10.50
N ALA A 229 -2.12 -9.19 10.73
CA ALA A 229 -2.99 -8.25 10.02
C ALA A 229 -2.69 -8.20 8.51
N VAL A 230 -1.40 -8.11 8.13
CA VAL A 230 -0.98 -8.15 6.71
C VAL A 230 -1.39 -9.45 6.04
N THR A 231 -1.13 -10.60 6.70
CA THR A 231 -1.42 -11.92 6.14
C THR A 231 -2.92 -12.17 6.00
N ALA A 232 -3.72 -11.72 6.99
CA ALA A 232 -5.18 -11.78 6.92
C ALA A 232 -5.71 -10.92 5.76
N GLY A 233 -5.21 -9.68 5.61
CA GLY A 233 -5.55 -8.80 4.50
C GLY A 233 -5.21 -9.41 3.14
N LEU A 234 -3.99 -9.95 3.01
CA LEU A 234 -3.52 -10.62 1.80
C LEU A 234 -4.41 -11.81 1.41
N TYR A 235 -4.78 -12.65 2.39
CA TYR A 235 -5.65 -13.81 2.15
C TYR A 235 -7.06 -13.38 1.75
N VAL A 236 -7.64 -12.41 2.45
CA VAL A 236 -8.98 -11.87 2.13
C VAL A 236 -8.97 -11.21 0.76
N GLY A 237 -7.98 -10.39 0.42
CA GLY A 237 -7.84 -9.76 -0.89
C GLY A 237 -7.68 -10.77 -2.04
N TRP A 238 -6.95 -11.85 -1.80
CA TRP A 238 -6.80 -12.93 -2.75
C TRP A 238 -8.12 -13.69 -3.00
N MET A 239 -8.84 -14.01 -1.93
CA MET A 239 -10.08 -14.79 -2.01
C MET A 239 -11.30 -13.96 -2.42
N SER A 240 -11.33 -12.65 -2.16
CA SER A 240 -12.48 -11.79 -2.46
C SER A 240 -12.85 -11.80 -3.94
N ARG A 241 -11.87 -11.99 -4.82
CA ARG A 241 -12.07 -12.09 -6.28
C ARG A 241 -12.96 -13.24 -6.72
N SER A 242 -12.98 -14.34 -5.95
CA SER A 242 -13.79 -15.52 -6.22
C SER A 242 -14.96 -15.70 -5.27
N SER A 243 -15.07 -14.86 -4.24
CA SER A 243 -16.04 -15.03 -3.15
C SER A 243 -17.00 -13.87 -2.96
N THR A 244 -16.73 -12.72 -3.58
CA THR A 244 -17.59 -11.53 -3.46
C THR A 244 -18.02 -11.03 -4.85
N ASP A 245 -19.21 -10.43 -4.90
CA ASP A 245 -19.76 -9.81 -6.10
C ASP A 245 -19.05 -8.49 -6.47
N ALA A 246 -19.29 -7.98 -7.68
CA ALA A 246 -18.67 -6.78 -8.20
C ALA A 246 -18.98 -5.54 -7.37
N GLU A 247 -20.22 -5.38 -6.91
CA GLU A 247 -20.66 -4.25 -6.09
C GLU A 247 -19.89 -4.21 -4.77
N THR A 248 -19.82 -5.32 -4.05
CA THR A 248 -19.07 -5.43 -2.79
C THR A 248 -17.57 -5.12 -2.98
N ARG A 249 -16.96 -5.56 -4.09
CA ARG A 249 -15.54 -5.26 -4.36
C ARG A 249 -15.28 -3.78 -4.59
N LEU A 250 -16.14 -3.12 -5.38
CA LEU A 250 -16.03 -1.67 -5.65
C LEU A 250 -16.24 -0.84 -4.37
N ASP A 251 -17.28 -1.15 -3.62
CA ASP A 251 -17.59 -0.46 -2.38
C ASP A 251 -16.50 -0.66 -1.33
N ALA A 252 -15.99 -1.89 -1.17
CA ALA A 252 -14.89 -2.18 -0.26
C ALA A 252 -13.62 -1.41 -0.64
N SER A 253 -13.28 -1.34 -1.92
CA SER A 253 -12.10 -0.59 -2.38
C SER A 253 -12.22 0.91 -2.11
N ALA A 254 -13.39 1.49 -2.36
CA ALA A 254 -13.69 2.90 -2.09
C ALA A 254 -13.70 3.21 -0.59
N PHE A 255 -14.28 2.32 0.21
CA PHE A 255 -14.29 2.43 1.67
C PHE A 255 -12.86 2.42 2.23
N TRP A 256 -12.05 1.40 1.89
CA TRP A 256 -10.69 1.27 2.42
C TRP A 256 -9.81 2.44 2.02
N ALA A 257 -9.90 2.92 0.78
CA ALA A 257 -9.17 4.11 0.33
C ALA A 257 -9.53 5.35 1.18
N THR A 258 -10.84 5.57 1.42
CA THR A 258 -11.33 6.68 2.22
C THR A 258 -10.97 6.54 3.69
N PHE A 259 -11.06 5.33 4.24
CA PHE A 259 -10.78 5.06 5.65
C PHE A 259 -9.30 5.25 5.97
N ILE A 260 -8.40 4.71 5.15
CA ILE A 260 -6.95 4.91 5.30
C ILE A 260 -6.57 6.38 5.15
N PHE A 261 -7.16 7.09 4.19
CA PHE A 261 -6.96 8.53 4.06
C PHE A 261 -7.41 9.29 5.33
N ALA A 262 -8.57 8.94 5.89
CA ALA A 262 -9.07 9.57 7.12
C ALA A 262 -8.15 9.29 8.33
N LEU A 263 -7.65 8.06 8.47
CA LEU A 263 -6.67 7.71 9.50
C LEU A 263 -5.38 8.53 9.36
N ASN A 264 -4.86 8.64 8.14
CA ASN A 264 -3.67 9.46 7.87
C ASN A 264 -3.89 10.93 8.24
N VAL A 265 -5.04 11.51 7.86
CA VAL A 265 -5.41 12.89 8.23
C VAL A 265 -5.39 13.08 9.74
N VAL A 266 -6.02 12.17 10.50
CA VAL A 266 -6.05 12.24 11.97
C VAL A 266 -4.65 12.12 12.55
N LEU A 267 -3.85 11.18 12.06
CA LEU A 267 -2.50 10.91 12.56
C LEU A 267 -1.58 12.13 12.39
N PHE A 268 -1.59 12.77 11.21
CA PHE A 268 -0.76 13.95 10.95
C PHE A 268 -1.23 15.18 11.73
N ILE A 269 -2.54 15.35 11.96
CA ILE A 269 -3.05 16.42 12.84
C ILE A 269 -2.64 16.17 14.29
N LEU A 270 -2.75 14.92 14.78
CA LEU A 270 -2.31 14.55 16.13
C LEU A 270 -0.82 14.83 16.35
N LEU A 271 0.01 14.50 15.34
CA LEU A 271 1.42 14.88 15.38
C LEU A 271 1.59 16.40 15.53
N GLY A 272 0.90 17.17 14.67
CA GLY A 272 0.98 18.63 14.70
C GLY A 272 0.57 19.21 16.05
N LEU A 273 -0.49 18.67 16.65
CA LEU A 273 -0.96 19.08 18.00
C LEU A 273 0.09 18.83 19.08
N ARG A 274 0.84 17.71 18.97
CA ARG A 274 1.88 17.33 19.95
C ARG A 274 3.24 17.97 19.69
N LEU A 275 3.51 18.42 18.50
CA LEU A 275 4.84 18.91 18.12
C LEU A 275 5.36 20.05 19.01
N PRO A 276 4.57 21.05 19.43
CA PRO A 276 5.05 22.08 20.35
C PRO A 276 5.52 21.51 21.68
N SER A 277 4.76 20.61 22.31
CA SER A 277 5.14 19.99 23.60
C SER A 277 6.36 19.06 23.47
N ILE A 278 6.48 18.33 22.36
CA ILE A 278 7.66 17.50 22.08
C ILE A 278 8.92 18.37 21.94
N VAL A 279 8.82 19.47 21.19
CA VAL A 279 9.94 20.43 21.04
C VAL A 279 10.32 21.02 22.38
N GLU A 280 9.35 21.43 23.20
CA GLU A 280 9.60 21.96 24.52
C GLU A 280 10.31 20.95 25.44
N ALA A 281 9.85 19.71 25.47
CA ALA A 281 10.45 18.63 26.27
C ALA A 281 11.90 18.30 25.87
N VAL A 282 12.25 18.47 24.60
CA VAL A 282 13.60 18.16 24.09
C VAL A 282 14.55 19.37 24.21
N GLN A 283 14.03 20.60 24.37
CA GLN A 283 14.87 21.81 24.44
C GLN A 283 15.85 21.83 25.62
N ASP A 284 15.55 21.11 26.70
CA ASP A 284 16.46 20.98 27.84
C ASP A 284 17.68 20.10 27.52
N THR A 285 17.55 19.20 26.56
CA THR A 285 18.59 18.23 26.17
C THR A 285 19.33 18.65 24.90
N MET A 286 18.61 19.27 23.93
CA MET A 286 19.21 19.70 22.68
C MET A 286 18.60 21.00 22.15
N SER A 287 19.43 21.87 21.61
CA SER A 287 19.00 23.13 21.00
C SER A 287 18.23 22.88 19.68
N ILE A 288 17.38 23.82 19.27
CA ILE A 288 16.66 23.76 17.99
C ILE A 288 17.61 23.54 16.79
N GLY A 289 18.78 24.19 16.83
CA GLY A 289 19.82 24.04 15.81
C GLY A 289 20.35 22.59 15.72
N GLN A 290 20.53 21.94 16.87
CA GLN A 290 20.93 20.52 16.93
C GLN A 290 19.81 19.61 16.46
N MET A 291 18.54 19.86 16.83
CA MET A 291 17.39 19.08 16.33
C MET A 291 17.34 19.09 14.80
N ILE A 292 17.48 20.28 14.19
CA ILE A 292 17.50 20.44 12.73
C ILE A 292 18.75 19.77 12.14
N GLY A 293 19.92 19.95 12.73
CA GLY A 293 21.18 19.40 12.24
C GLY A 293 21.19 17.86 12.28
N TYR A 294 20.79 17.28 13.40
CA TYR A 294 20.72 15.82 13.57
C TYR A 294 19.64 15.22 12.69
N GLY A 295 18.46 15.83 12.65
CA GLY A 295 17.39 15.42 11.74
C GLY A 295 17.80 15.48 10.26
N ALA A 296 18.51 16.53 9.85
CA ALA A 296 19.01 16.67 8.47
C ALA A 296 20.07 15.60 8.14
N LEU A 297 20.99 15.31 9.06
CA LEU A 297 22.01 14.28 8.86
C LEU A 297 21.37 12.88 8.76
N ILE A 298 20.46 12.53 9.69
CA ILE A 298 19.77 11.25 9.66
C ILE A 298 18.94 11.12 8.36
N SER A 299 18.25 12.18 7.96
CA SER A 299 17.49 12.21 6.69
C SER A 299 18.40 12.00 5.49
N PHE A 300 19.57 12.66 5.48
CA PHE A 300 20.56 12.48 4.44
C PHE A 300 21.05 11.02 4.38
N VAL A 301 21.35 10.41 5.52
CA VAL A 301 21.78 8.99 5.60
C VAL A 301 20.69 8.07 5.05
N VAL A 302 19.44 8.27 5.44
CA VAL A 302 18.29 7.49 4.98
C VAL A 302 18.15 7.58 3.45
N ILE A 303 18.23 8.78 2.87
CA ILE A 303 18.14 8.99 1.42
C ILE A 303 19.35 8.40 0.70
N ALA A 304 20.55 8.64 1.22
CA ALA A 304 21.80 8.17 0.64
C ALA A 304 21.90 6.64 0.62
N VAL A 305 21.56 5.97 1.72
CA VAL A 305 21.53 4.51 1.81
C VAL A 305 20.56 3.93 0.78
N ARG A 306 19.36 4.48 0.68
CA ARG A 306 18.37 4.01 -0.29
C ARG A 306 18.86 4.17 -1.75
N LEU A 307 19.38 5.34 -2.10
CA LEU A 307 19.95 5.56 -3.42
C LEU A 307 21.13 4.61 -3.68
N ALA A 308 22.06 4.50 -2.74
CA ALA A 308 23.20 3.58 -2.88
C ALA A 308 22.75 2.11 -3.04
N TRP A 309 21.70 1.71 -2.33
CA TRP A 309 21.14 0.36 -2.43
C TRP A 309 20.57 0.05 -3.81
N GLN A 310 19.88 0.99 -4.45
CA GLN A 310 19.32 0.79 -5.79
C GLN A 310 20.41 0.58 -6.87
N PHE A 311 21.62 1.06 -6.64
CA PHE A 311 22.72 0.90 -7.59
C PHE A 311 23.76 -0.14 -7.15
N GLY A 312 23.96 -0.34 -5.85
CA GLY A 312 25.02 -1.18 -5.29
C GLY A 312 24.86 -2.68 -5.57
N PRO A 313 23.78 -3.34 -5.14
CA PRO A 313 23.60 -4.79 -5.28
C PRO A 313 23.59 -5.25 -6.73
N VAL A 314 23.05 -4.44 -7.63
CA VAL A 314 23.05 -4.73 -9.08
C VAL A 314 24.47 -4.78 -9.63
N THR A 315 25.34 -3.87 -9.18
CA THR A 315 26.74 -3.85 -9.59
C THR A 315 27.49 -5.07 -9.00
N ILE A 316 27.24 -5.40 -7.75
CA ILE A 316 27.84 -6.55 -7.06
C ILE A 316 27.26 -7.87 -7.60
N GLY A 317 25.97 -7.98 -7.82
CA GLY A 317 25.32 -9.18 -8.34
C GLY A 317 25.73 -9.55 -9.74
N ARG A 318 26.02 -8.55 -10.61
CA ARG A 318 26.59 -8.78 -11.94
C ARG A 318 27.97 -9.46 -11.86
N VAL A 319 28.71 -9.23 -10.76
CA VAL A 319 30.05 -9.78 -10.57
C VAL A 319 30.01 -11.19 -9.95
N PHE A 320 29.08 -11.45 -9.03
CA PHE A 320 29.14 -12.64 -8.17
C PHE A 320 28.09 -13.73 -8.46
N SER A 321 26.94 -13.44 -9.07
CA SER A 321 25.94 -14.46 -9.39
C SER A 321 24.97 -14.05 -10.51
N PRO A 322 24.81 -14.91 -11.55
CA PRO A 322 23.79 -14.73 -12.57
C PRO A 322 22.35 -14.84 -12.03
N ALA A 323 22.15 -15.56 -10.91
CA ALA A 323 20.84 -15.72 -10.25
C ALA A 323 20.38 -14.44 -9.52
N LEU A 324 21.28 -13.51 -9.24
CA LEU A 324 21.01 -12.19 -8.67
C LEU A 324 20.86 -11.11 -9.75
N ARG A 325 20.61 -11.52 -10.98
CA ARG A 325 20.25 -10.57 -12.04
C ARG A 325 18.82 -10.11 -11.81
N PHE A 326 18.70 -9.05 -11.01
CA PHE A 326 17.46 -8.31 -10.90
C PHE A 326 17.16 -7.63 -12.21
N ASP A 327 16.11 -8.06 -12.85
CA ASP A 327 15.47 -7.29 -13.92
C ASP A 327 14.61 -6.18 -13.29
N THR A 328 15.31 -5.22 -12.65
CA THR A 328 14.68 -4.00 -12.13
C THR A 328 14.48 -2.98 -13.27
N GLY A 329 14.11 -3.43 -14.47
CA GLY A 329 14.05 -2.58 -15.64
C GLY A 329 15.44 -2.21 -16.16
N ASP A 330 15.63 -2.17 -17.47
CA ASP A 330 16.91 -1.89 -18.14
C ASP A 330 17.43 -0.45 -17.94
N GLY A 331 16.74 0.37 -17.11
CA GLY A 331 17.00 1.79 -16.99
C GLY A 331 17.55 2.21 -15.62
N TRP A 332 18.75 2.82 -15.61
CA TRP A 332 19.21 3.62 -14.47
C TRP A 332 18.17 4.69 -14.05
N LYS A 333 17.30 5.11 -14.98
CA LYS A 333 16.21 6.07 -14.76
C LYS A 333 15.17 5.56 -13.77
N GLU A 334 14.69 4.33 -13.98
CA GLU A 334 13.71 3.68 -13.08
C GLU A 334 14.30 3.51 -11.68
N ARG A 335 15.56 3.01 -11.59
CA ARG A 335 16.25 2.86 -10.30
C ARG A 335 16.40 4.18 -9.55
N LEU A 336 16.71 5.25 -10.28
CA LEU A 336 16.83 6.58 -9.68
C LEU A 336 15.49 7.06 -9.15
N VAL A 337 14.40 6.85 -9.88
CA VAL A 337 13.05 7.22 -9.46
C VAL A 337 12.61 6.38 -8.25
N VAL A 338 12.79 5.06 -8.29
CA VAL A 338 12.47 4.15 -7.17
C VAL A 338 13.31 4.51 -5.92
N GLY A 339 14.61 4.76 -6.10
CA GLY A 339 15.46 5.21 -4.99
C GLY A 339 15.04 6.55 -4.39
N TRP A 340 14.63 7.49 -5.24
CA TRP A 340 14.19 8.81 -4.80
C TRP A 340 12.77 8.80 -4.20
N SER A 341 11.90 7.86 -4.57
CA SER A 341 10.50 7.78 -4.12
C SER A 341 10.31 7.30 -2.68
N GLY A 342 11.41 6.97 -1.97
CA GLY A 342 11.34 6.44 -0.61
C GLY A 342 11.01 7.49 0.45
N MET A 343 9.85 8.12 0.35
CA MET A 343 9.34 9.04 1.38
C MET A 343 8.88 8.27 2.62
N ARG A 344 8.96 8.90 3.79
CA ARG A 344 8.48 8.35 5.07
C ARG A 344 7.12 8.97 5.39
N GLY A 345 6.24 8.18 6.05
CA GLY A 345 4.87 8.61 6.26
C GLY A 345 4.23 8.04 7.52
N ALA A 346 2.97 7.62 7.38
CA ALA A 346 2.09 7.27 8.49
C ALA A 346 2.59 6.11 9.35
N VAL A 347 3.19 5.06 8.76
CA VAL A 347 3.68 3.89 9.50
C VAL A 347 4.82 4.28 10.45
N SER A 348 5.82 5.03 9.95
CA SER A 348 6.91 5.57 10.78
C SER A 348 6.39 6.49 11.89
N LEU A 349 5.41 7.31 11.57
CA LEU A 349 4.80 8.23 12.53
C LEU A 349 4.01 7.49 13.61
N ALA A 350 3.19 6.51 13.22
CA ALA A 350 2.43 5.69 14.17
C ALA A 350 3.38 4.93 15.11
N ALA A 351 4.45 4.33 14.57
CA ALA A 351 5.47 3.65 15.36
C ALA A 351 6.17 4.59 16.36
N ALA A 352 6.54 5.80 15.94
CA ALA A 352 7.17 6.78 16.81
C ALA A 352 6.25 7.26 17.95
N LEU A 353 4.99 7.60 17.61
CA LEU A 353 4.03 8.09 18.61
C LEU A 353 3.56 6.99 19.58
N SER A 354 3.71 5.72 19.21
CA SER A 354 3.36 4.55 20.05
C SER A 354 4.48 4.12 21.00
N LEU A 355 5.62 4.81 21.04
CA LEU A 355 6.67 4.55 22.03
C LEU A 355 6.09 4.73 23.45
N PRO A 356 6.33 3.79 24.40
CA PRO A 356 5.78 3.85 25.75
C PRO A 356 6.34 5.04 26.52
N LEU A 357 5.63 5.46 27.55
CA LEU A 357 6.06 6.56 28.42
C LEU A 357 7.08 6.09 29.47
N THR A 358 6.97 4.83 29.89
CA THR A 358 7.80 4.22 30.93
C THR A 358 8.39 2.90 30.48
N LEU A 359 9.53 2.55 31.03
CA LEU A 359 10.19 1.25 30.88
C LEU A 359 9.59 0.22 31.87
N ASP A 360 9.87 -1.06 31.68
CA ASP A 360 9.43 -2.14 32.59
C ASP A 360 9.98 -1.98 34.03
N SER A 361 11.10 -1.27 34.15
CA SER A 361 11.66 -0.87 35.45
C SER A 361 10.81 0.15 36.22
N GLY A 362 9.78 0.73 35.58
CA GLY A 362 8.99 1.85 36.10
C GLY A 362 9.64 3.22 35.93
N ALA A 363 10.82 3.30 35.33
CA ALA A 363 11.48 4.57 35.02
C ALA A 363 10.88 5.21 33.75
N ASP A 364 10.93 6.53 33.67
CA ASP A 364 10.51 7.24 32.45
C ASP A 364 11.44 6.89 31.28
N PHE A 365 10.87 6.81 30.07
CA PHE A 365 11.65 6.59 28.84
C PHE A 365 12.20 7.95 28.34
N GLU A 366 13.34 8.37 28.90
CA GLU A 366 13.93 9.69 28.68
C GLU A 366 14.21 10.01 27.21
N SER A 367 14.64 9.02 26.42
CA SER A 367 14.98 9.20 25.00
C SER A 367 13.75 9.24 24.08
N ARG A 368 12.55 8.98 24.59
CA ARG A 368 11.31 8.89 23.82
C ARG A 368 11.06 10.11 22.93
N GLU A 369 11.08 11.31 23.51
CA GLU A 369 10.79 12.55 22.77
C GLU A 369 11.89 12.86 21.73
N THR A 370 13.14 12.48 22.03
CA THR A 370 14.26 12.57 21.08
C THR A 370 14.03 11.66 19.87
N LEU A 371 13.59 10.42 20.08
CA LEU A 371 13.28 9.48 19.00
C LEU A 371 12.12 10.00 18.14
N ILE A 372 11.09 10.56 18.76
CA ILE A 372 9.93 11.12 18.05
C ILE A 372 10.36 12.32 17.21
N ILE A 373 11.06 13.30 17.77
CA ILE A 373 11.45 14.52 17.04
C ILE A 373 12.40 14.21 15.86
N LEU A 374 13.33 13.28 16.01
CA LEU A 374 14.21 12.86 14.94
C LEU A 374 13.43 12.11 13.84
N THR A 375 12.48 11.27 14.21
CA THR A 375 11.57 10.61 13.24
C THR A 375 10.76 11.64 12.46
N VAL A 376 10.18 12.61 13.16
CA VAL A 376 9.43 13.73 12.56
C VAL A 376 10.31 14.52 11.60
N ALA A 377 11.54 14.82 11.99
CA ALA A 377 12.49 15.52 11.12
C ALA A 377 12.77 14.73 9.82
N VAL A 378 12.91 13.39 9.91
CA VAL A 378 13.09 12.53 8.73
C VAL A 378 11.83 12.52 7.84
N ILE A 379 10.63 12.38 8.43
CA ILE A 379 9.37 12.43 7.69
C ILE A 379 9.25 13.76 6.94
N PHE A 380 9.46 14.88 7.63
CA PHE A 380 9.40 16.21 7.01
C PHE A 380 10.45 16.39 5.91
N ALA A 381 11.70 16.01 6.17
CA ALA A 381 12.77 16.14 5.18
C ALA A 381 12.46 15.33 3.91
N THR A 382 11.96 14.10 4.06
CA THR A 382 11.61 13.26 2.92
C THR A 382 10.39 13.79 2.16
N LEU A 383 9.36 14.27 2.85
CA LEU A 383 8.16 14.82 2.20
C LEU A 383 8.43 16.20 1.57
N VAL A 384 9.19 17.09 2.25
CA VAL A 384 9.44 18.47 1.78
C VAL A 384 10.53 18.51 0.70
N VAL A 385 11.55 17.65 0.78
CA VAL A 385 12.66 17.65 -0.18
C VAL A 385 12.40 16.68 -1.33
N GLN A 386 12.08 15.41 -1.03
CA GLN A 386 11.91 14.40 -2.09
C GLN A 386 10.60 14.60 -2.85
N GLY A 387 9.50 14.94 -2.17
CA GLY A 387 8.18 15.11 -2.79
C GLY A 387 8.16 16.12 -3.94
N PRO A 388 8.53 17.39 -3.76
CA PRO A 388 8.55 18.39 -4.84
C PRO A 388 9.60 18.14 -5.91
N ILE A 389 10.72 17.48 -5.56
CA ILE A 389 11.79 17.18 -6.52
C ILE A 389 11.39 16.02 -7.43
N LEU A 390 10.62 15.06 -6.94
CA LEU A 390 10.26 13.84 -7.67
C LEU A 390 9.61 14.11 -9.05
N PRO A 391 8.59 14.95 -9.21
CA PRO A 391 8.00 15.24 -10.51
C PRO A 391 8.97 15.97 -11.45
N VAL A 392 9.86 16.81 -10.91
CA VAL A 392 10.89 17.50 -11.70
C VAL A 392 11.94 16.50 -12.18
N LEU A 393 12.35 15.57 -11.32
CA LEU A 393 13.29 14.51 -11.64
C LEU A 393 12.75 13.64 -12.78
N ILE A 394 11.51 13.11 -12.64
CA ILE A 394 10.85 12.26 -13.63
C ILE A 394 10.80 12.94 -15.00
N ARG A 395 10.35 14.20 -15.04
CA ARG A 395 10.29 14.97 -16.30
C ARG A 395 11.65 15.21 -16.92
N ARG A 396 12.69 15.51 -16.12
CA ARG A 396 14.05 15.77 -16.64
C ARG A 396 14.73 14.53 -17.21
N ILE A 397 14.48 13.36 -16.62
CA ILE A 397 15.05 12.10 -17.11
C ILE A 397 14.22 11.47 -18.23
N GLY A 398 13.01 12.01 -18.48
CA GLY A 398 12.11 11.50 -19.52
C GLY A 398 11.60 10.09 -19.21
N LEU A 399 11.23 9.82 -17.96
CA LEU A 399 10.58 8.57 -17.53
C LEU A 399 9.08 8.80 -17.48
N THR A 400 8.50 9.07 -18.62
CA THR A 400 7.04 9.06 -18.80
C THR A 400 6.66 7.77 -19.49
N ALA A 401 5.53 7.20 -19.15
CA ALA A 401 4.95 6.17 -20.00
C ALA A 401 4.81 6.78 -21.39
N ASP A 402 5.48 6.20 -22.38
CA ASP A 402 5.01 6.39 -23.72
C ASP A 402 3.53 6.02 -23.70
N GLU A 403 2.69 6.71 -24.45
CA GLU A 403 1.26 6.36 -24.61
C GLU A 403 1.10 4.95 -25.23
N ASP A 404 2.16 4.17 -25.25
CA ASP A 404 2.19 2.79 -25.71
C ASP A 404 1.43 1.93 -24.69
N TRP A 405 0.13 1.79 -24.94
CA TRP A 405 -0.67 0.68 -24.44
C TRP A 405 0.14 -0.62 -24.61
N SER A 406 0.16 -1.47 -23.59
CA SER A 406 0.97 -2.67 -23.68
C SER A 406 0.37 -3.62 -24.72
N GLU A 407 1.23 -4.23 -25.57
CA GLU A 407 0.76 -5.31 -26.45
C GLU A 407 0.01 -6.39 -25.67
N ASP A 408 0.36 -6.60 -24.40
CA ASP A 408 -0.27 -7.55 -23.50
C ASP A 408 -1.72 -7.15 -23.19
N GLU A 409 -2.01 -5.86 -22.96
CA GLU A 409 -3.37 -5.35 -22.80
C GLU A 409 -4.22 -5.62 -24.05
N ALA A 410 -3.68 -5.31 -25.22
CA ALA A 410 -4.42 -5.56 -26.47
C ALA A 410 -4.68 -7.03 -26.73
N ARG A 411 -3.69 -7.89 -26.44
CA ARG A 411 -3.86 -9.34 -26.53
C ARG A 411 -4.94 -9.83 -25.56
N ALA A 412 -4.88 -9.37 -24.31
CA ALA A 412 -5.87 -9.72 -23.31
C ALA A 412 -7.28 -9.28 -23.70
N ARG A 413 -7.46 -8.01 -24.06
CA ARG A 413 -8.77 -7.48 -24.48
C ARG A 413 -9.31 -8.14 -25.77
N ALA A 414 -8.44 -8.49 -26.71
CA ALA A 414 -8.84 -9.24 -27.90
C ALA A 414 -9.30 -10.67 -27.56
N ALA A 415 -8.59 -11.34 -26.63
CA ALA A 415 -8.95 -12.67 -26.17
C ALA A 415 -10.28 -12.67 -25.41
N LEU A 416 -10.51 -11.71 -24.50
CA LEU A 416 -11.80 -11.56 -23.81
C LEU A 416 -12.96 -11.39 -24.80
N ALA A 417 -12.79 -10.54 -25.81
CA ALA A 417 -13.82 -10.34 -26.82
C ALA A 417 -14.11 -11.63 -27.64
N LYS A 418 -13.08 -12.45 -27.88
CA LYS A 418 -13.25 -13.75 -28.57
C LYS A 418 -14.01 -14.77 -27.71
N VAL A 419 -13.69 -14.82 -26.41
CA VAL A 419 -14.40 -15.72 -25.48
C VAL A 419 -15.87 -15.31 -25.36
N ALA A 420 -16.13 -14.00 -25.25
CA ALA A 420 -17.51 -13.49 -25.26
C ALA A 420 -18.25 -13.86 -26.56
N LEU A 421 -17.61 -13.77 -27.73
CA LEU A 421 -18.21 -14.21 -29.00
C LEU A 421 -18.56 -15.71 -29.00
N LYS A 422 -17.65 -16.55 -28.49
CA LYS A 422 -17.90 -17.99 -28.34
C LYS A 422 -19.07 -18.25 -27.40
N ARG A 423 -19.14 -17.52 -26.28
CA ARG A 423 -20.24 -17.65 -25.32
C ARG A 423 -21.57 -17.21 -25.91
N ILE A 424 -21.59 -16.17 -26.75
CA ILE A 424 -22.79 -15.74 -27.50
C ILE A 424 -23.32 -16.89 -28.37
N ASP A 425 -22.43 -17.58 -29.11
CA ASP A 425 -22.83 -18.71 -29.96
C ASP A 425 -23.34 -19.93 -29.16
N GLU A 426 -22.88 -20.14 -27.94
CA GLU A 426 -23.37 -21.13 -26.99
C GLU A 426 -24.76 -20.74 -26.46
N LEU A 427 -24.90 -19.50 -25.97
CA LEU A 427 -26.15 -18.96 -25.42
C LEU A 427 -27.29 -18.94 -26.45
N GLU A 428 -27.00 -18.62 -27.71
CA GLU A 428 -28.00 -18.68 -28.81
C GLU A 428 -28.58 -20.09 -28.99
N ARG A 429 -27.78 -21.13 -28.74
CA ARG A 429 -28.23 -22.52 -28.78
C ARG A 429 -29.02 -22.94 -27.54
N ASP A 430 -28.59 -22.43 -26.37
CA ASP A 430 -29.12 -22.85 -25.08
C ASP A 430 -30.37 -22.04 -24.66
N ARG A 431 -30.59 -20.86 -25.25
CA ARG A 431 -31.67 -19.91 -24.92
C ARG A 431 -32.57 -19.61 -26.14
N PRO A 432 -33.35 -20.58 -26.64
CA PRO A 432 -34.24 -20.36 -27.77
C PRO A 432 -35.41 -19.41 -27.46
N ASP A 433 -35.60 -19.03 -26.20
CA ASP A 433 -36.56 -18.03 -25.71
C ASP A 433 -36.14 -16.59 -26.02
N VAL A 434 -34.86 -16.36 -26.34
CA VAL A 434 -34.32 -15.03 -26.66
C VAL A 434 -34.32 -14.82 -28.18
N PRO A 435 -34.81 -13.66 -28.67
CA PRO A 435 -34.79 -13.35 -30.10
C PRO A 435 -33.39 -13.33 -30.70
N ASP A 436 -33.21 -13.89 -31.89
CA ASP A 436 -31.91 -13.93 -32.60
C ASP A 436 -31.29 -12.53 -32.80
N GLU A 437 -32.14 -11.52 -32.95
CA GLU A 437 -31.72 -10.12 -33.10
C GLU A 437 -30.87 -9.63 -31.90
N VAL A 438 -31.11 -10.17 -30.68
CA VAL A 438 -30.35 -9.84 -29.47
C VAL A 438 -28.94 -10.40 -29.61
N PHE A 439 -28.80 -11.66 -30.01
CA PHE A 439 -27.50 -12.28 -30.21
C PHE A 439 -26.70 -11.65 -31.34
N GLU A 440 -27.38 -11.32 -32.48
CA GLU A 440 -26.74 -10.59 -33.58
C GLU A 440 -26.18 -9.22 -33.13
N ARG A 441 -26.91 -8.52 -32.26
CA ARG A 441 -26.47 -7.23 -31.72
C ARG A 441 -25.21 -7.39 -30.85
N PHE A 442 -25.19 -8.34 -29.93
CA PHE A 442 -24.01 -8.65 -29.13
C PHE A 442 -22.84 -9.10 -30.02
N ARG A 443 -23.06 -9.98 -30.95
CA ARG A 443 -22.05 -10.46 -31.92
C ARG A 443 -21.43 -9.29 -32.69
N LYS A 444 -22.21 -8.33 -33.12
CA LYS A 444 -21.72 -7.14 -33.80
C LYS A 444 -20.86 -6.26 -32.89
N VAL A 445 -21.27 -6.05 -31.64
CA VAL A 445 -20.51 -5.23 -30.68
C VAL A 445 -19.18 -5.90 -30.33
N TYR A 446 -19.21 -7.19 -29.95
CA TYR A 446 -18.01 -7.93 -29.58
C TYR A 446 -17.10 -8.22 -30.78
N GLY A 447 -17.66 -8.46 -31.96
CA GLY A 447 -16.90 -8.57 -33.20
C GLY A 447 -16.15 -7.29 -33.53
N ASN A 448 -16.79 -6.13 -33.38
CA ASN A 448 -16.13 -4.85 -33.55
C ASN A 448 -15.06 -4.60 -32.46
N ARG A 449 -15.30 -5.04 -31.21
CA ARG A 449 -14.33 -4.93 -30.11
C ARG A 449 -13.10 -5.79 -30.39
N SER A 450 -13.27 -7.07 -30.78
CA SER A 450 -12.18 -7.96 -31.16
C SER A 450 -11.37 -7.42 -32.33
N ALA A 451 -12.03 -7.02 -33.42
CA ALA A 451 -11.36 -6.50 -34.60
C ALA A 451 -10.56 -5.20 -34.34
N ARG A 452 -11.05 -4.36 -33.44
CA ARG A 452 -10.33 -3.13 -33.02
C ARG A 452 -9.06 -3.45 -32.29
N TRP A 453 -9.11 -4.36 -31.32
CA TRP A 453 -7.93 -4.73 -30.54
C TRP A 453 -6.91 -5.51 -31.38
N GLU A 454 -7.37 -6.40 -32.29
CA GLU A 454 -6.49 -7.06 -33.25
C GLU A 454 -5.81 -6.05 -34.22
N LYS A 455 -6.55 -5.04 -34.66
CA LYS A 455 -5.98 -3.99 -35.50
C LYS A 455 -4.98 -3.12 -34.76
N ALA A 456 -5.22 -2.89 -33.47
CA ALA A 456 -4.32 -2.18 -32.58
C ALA A 456 -2.99 -2.94 -32.41
N LEU A 457 -3.03 -4.27 -32.25
CA LEU A 457 -1.84 -5.13 -32.25
C LEU A 457 -0.98 -5.02 -33.52
N VAL A 458 -1.62 -4.76 -34.66
CA VAL A 458 -0.91 -4.65 -35.94
C VAL A 458 -0.38 -3.25 -36.21
N LYS A 459 -1.08 -2.20 -35.73
CA LYS A 459 -0.80 -0.81 -36.07
C LYS A 459 -0.08 -0.01 -34.99
N GLY A 460 -0.11 -0.48 -33.72
CA GLY A 460 0.45 0.28 -32.59
C GLY A 460 -0.37 1.51 -32.14
N ASP A 461 -1.62 1.63 -32.56
CA ASP A 461 -2.49 2.76 -32.20
C ASP A 461 -3.53 2.38 -31.15
N HIS A 462 -3.71 3.21 -30.10
CA HIS A 462 -4.71 3.00 -29.06
C HIS A 462 -6.13 3.14 -29.61
N PRO A 463 -7.00 2.13 -29.51
CA PRO A 463 -8.36 2.23 -30.01
C PRO A 463 -9.23 3.05 -29.04
N ALA A 464 -9.82 4.14 -29.53
CA ALA A 464 -10.78 4.94 -28.74
C ALA A 464 -11.99 4.09 -28.32
N GLU A 465 -12.31 4.09 -27.02
CA GLU A 465 -13.49 3.40 -26.49
C GLU A 465 -14.78 4.08 -26.93
N THR A 466 -15.69 3.29 -27.53
CA THR A 466 -17.06 3.70 -27.78
C THR A 466 -18.00 2.74 -27.06
N SER A 467 -18.38 3.08 -25.82
CA SER A 467 -19.42 2.36 -25.11
C SER A 467 -20.79 2.97 -25.47
N LYS A 468 -21.59 2.28 -26.28
CA LYS A 468 -23.02 2.53 -26.41
C LYS A 468 -23.76 1.21 -26.61
N ASP A 469 -24.80 1.03 -25.78
CA ASP A 469 -25.93 0.10 -25.92
C ASP A 469 -25.77 -1.37 -25.54
N PHE A 470 -25.83 -1.65 -24.21
CA PHE A 470 -26.06 -3.02 -23.69
C PHE A 470 -27.37 -3.17 -22.87
N ARG A 471 -28.27 -2.18 -22.94
CA ARG A 471 -29.49 -2.15 -22.10
C ARG A 471 -30.58 -3.16 -22.46
N SER A 472 -30.43 -3.92 -23.54
CA SER A 472 -31.52 -4.73 -24.10
C SER A 472 -31.60 -6.19 -23.58
N SER A 473 -30.62 -6.70 -22.87
CA SER A 473 -30.64 -8.07 -22.27
C SER A 473 -29.61 -8.18 -21.16
N PRO A 474 -29.95 -7.75 -19.94
CA PRO A 474 -29.01 -7.75 -18.81
C PRO A 474 -28.46 -9.12 -18.46
N ASP A 475 -29.28 -10.17 -18.56
CA ASP A 475 -28.88 -11.54 -18.21
C ASP A 475 -27.82 -12.08 -19.16
N ILE A 476 -27.99 -11.89 -20.47
CA ILE A 476 -26.97 -12.27 -21.45
C ILE A 476 -25.69 -11.47 -21.22
N ARG A 477 -25.79 -10.20 -20.90
CA ARG A 477 -24.60 -9.39 -20.63
C ARG A 477 -23.84 -9.89 -19.39
N ARG A 478 -24.53 -10.31 -18.31
CA ARG A 478 -23.89 -10.92 -17.15
C ARG A 478 -23.15 -12.21 -17.48
N GLU A 479 -23.77 -13.09 -18.26
CA GLU A 479 -23.10 -14.32 -18.69
C GLU A 479 -21.87 -14.07 -19.57
N LEU A 480 -21.89 -13.00 -20.37
CA LEU A 480 -20.73 -12.59 -21.15
C LEU A 480 -19.62 -12.00 -20.26
N ILE A 481 -19.97 -11.17 -19.27
CA ILE A 481 -19.02 -10.63 -18.27
C ILE A 481 -18.38 -11.79 -17.50
N GLU A 482 -19.16 -12.80 -17.10
CA GLU A 482 -18.61 -13.95 -16.38
C GLU A 482 -17.63 -14.74 -17.25
N ALA A 483 -17.94 -14.97 -18.53
CA ALA A 483 -17.03 -15.62 -19.46
C ALA A 483 -15.74 -14.79 -19.71
N GLU A 484 -15.86 -13.45 -19.78
CA GLU A 484 -14.71 -12.53 -19.86
C GLU A 484 -13.87 -12.63 -18.59
N ARG A 485 -14.50 -12.71 -17.41
CA ARG A 485 -13.84 -12.83 -16.11
C ARG A 485 -13.08 -14.16 -15.94
N GLU A 486 -13.69 -15.26 -16.36
CA GLU A 486 -13.03 -16.59 -16.39
C GLU A 486 -11.80 -16.58 -17.30
N GLU A 487 -11.91 -16.00 -18.48
CA GLU A 487 -10.78 -15.90 -19.41
C GLU A 487 -9.68 -14.99 -18.89
N LEU A 488 -10.03 -13.86 -18.29
CA LEU A 488 -9.08 -12.94 -17.66
C LEU A 488 -8.31 -13.62 -16.51
N LEU A 489 -9.01 -14.45 -15.72
CA LEU A 489 -8.39 -15.27 -14.68
C LEU A 489 -7.44 -16.32 -15.25
N ARG A 490 -7.83 -17.00 -16.35
CA ARG A 490 -6.98 -17.97 -17.06
C ARG A 490 -5.69 -17.30 -17.55
N GLN A 491 -5.81 -16.18 -18.26
CA GLN A 491 -4.66 -15.44 -18.79
C GLN A 491 -3.70 -15.01 -17.69
N ARG A 492 -4.25 -14.61 -16.53
CA ARG A 492 -3.43 -14.33 -15.36
C ARG A 492 -2.72 -15.57 -14.83
N GLN A 493 -3.39 -16.73 -14.76
CA GLN A 493 -2.78 -17.98 -14.31
C GLN A 493 -1.66 -18.45 -15.24
N GLU A 494 -1.79 -18.20 -16.52
CA GLU A 494 -0.79 -18.53 -17.55
C GLU A 494 0.34 -17.48 -17.64
N GLY A 495 0.19 -16.34 -16.97
CA GLY A 495 1.20 -15.27 -16.97
C GLY A 495 1.14 -14.36 -18.19
N GLU A 496 0.07 -14.42 -18.99
CA GLU A 496 -0.16 -13.58 -20.16
C GLU A 496 -0.58 -12.15 -19.78
N VAL A 497 -1.22 -11.99 -18.62
CA VAL A 497 -1.69 -10.72 -18.05
C VAL A 497 -1.08 -10.53 -16.67
N ASP A 498 -0.47 -9.38 -16.45
CA ASP A 498 0.04 -9.03 -15.14
C ASP A 498 -1.08 -8.67 -14.15
N HIS A 499 -0.75 -8.47 -12.88
CA HIS A 499 -1.76 -8.25 -11.84
C HIS A 499 -2.48 -6.91 -11.96
N GLU A 500 -1.77 -5.86 -12.35
CA GLU A 500 -2.36 -4.53 -12.41
C GLU A 500 -3.33 -4.42 -13.58
N LEU A 501 -2.92 -4.92 -14.74
CA LEU A 501 -3.79 -5.01 -15.90
C LEU A 501 -5.01 -5.91 -15.60
N HIS A 502 -4.80 -7.04 -14.90
CA HIS A 502 -5.92 -7.87 -14.43
C HIS A 502 -6.87 -7.09 -13.52
N ARG A 503 -6.35 -6.35 -12.52
CA ARG A 503 -7.16 -5.53 -11.61
C ARG A 503 -7.91 -4.41 -12.33
N GLU A 504 -7.25 -3.76 -13.27
CA GLU A 504 -7.87 -2.69 -14.07
C GLU A 504 -9.01 -3.24 -14.91
N MET A 505 -8.77 -4.34 -15.64
CA MET A 505 -9.78 -4.99 -16.48
C MET A 505 -10.92 -5.62 -15.65
N GLU A 506 -10.62 -6.22 -14.49
CA GLU A 506 -11.62 -6.73 -13.55
C GLU A 506 -12.51 -5.60 -13.03
N ARG A 507 -11.90 -4.45 -12.67
CA ARG A 507 -12.66 -3.26 -12.26
C ARG A 507 -13.53 -2.69 -13.38
N GLU A 508 -13.08 -2.71 -14.62
CA GLU A 508 -13.90 -2.32 -15.77
C GLU A 508 -15.12 -3.24 -15.92
N LEU A 509 -14.92 -4.56 -15.79
CA LEU A 509 -16.02 -5.55 -15.82
C LEU A 509 -16.99 -5.33 -14.65
N ASP A 510 -16.48 -5.06 -13.44
CA ASP A 510 -17.29 -4.72 -12.27
C ASP A 510 -18.13 -3.45 -12.50
N LEU A 511 -17.54 -2.40 -13.08
CA LEU A 511 -18.25 -1.17 -13.42
C LEU A 511 -19.27 -1.37 -14.54
N GLU A 512 -19.04 -2.28 -15.48
CA GLU A 512 -20.03 -2.65 -16.48
C GLU A 512 -21.18 -3.44 -15.87
N GLU A 513 -20.89 -4.36 -14.96
CA GLU A 513 -21.89 -5.19 -14.28
C GLU A 513 -22.80 -4.36 -13.39
N THR A 514 -22.26 -3.40 -12.62
CA THR A 514 -23.07 -2.51 -11.76
C THR A 514 -24.00 -1.55 -12.52
N LYS A 515 -23.78 -1.35 -13.83
CA LYS A 515 -24.70 -0.59 -14.68
C LYS A 515 -25.91 -1.43 -15.16
N LEU A 516 -25.89 -2.72 -14.94
CA LEU A 516 -27.00 -3.62 -15.29
C LEU A 516 -28.02 -3.62 -14.12
N PRO A 517 -29.34 -3.66 -14.42
CA PRO A 517 -30.35 -3.74 -13.35
C PRO A 517 -30.14 -4.98 -12.49
N SER A 518 -30.36 -4.86 -11.18
CA SER A 518 -30.25 -5.99 -10.25
C SER A 518 -31.31 -7.07 -10.56
N PHE A 519 -31.04 -8.34 -10.20
CA PHE A 519 -32.01 -9.44 -10.38
C PHE A 519 -33.37 -9.12 -9.76
N SER A 520 -33.37 -8.43 -8.59
CA SER A 520 -34.57 -8.05 -7.86
C SER A 520 -35.38 -6.93 -8.55
N GLU A 521 -34.75 -6.10 -9.37
CA GLU A 521 -35.41 -5.04 -10.14
C GLU A 521 -35.95 -5.55 -11.47
N ALA A 522 -35.24 -6.49 -12.10
CA ALA A 522 -35.69 -7.13 -13.34
C ALA A 522 -36.97 -7.97 -13.13
N GLU A 523 -37.11 -8.68 -11.99
CA GLU A 523 -38.34 -9.42 -11.63
C GLU A 523 -39.52 -8.52 -11.24
N ARG A 524 -39.28 -7.30 -10.76
CA ARG A 524 -40.37 -6.38 -10.34
C ARG A 524 -40.92 -5.50 -11.47
N GLY A 525 -40.37 -5.58 -12.70
CA GLY A 525 -40.89 -4.86 -13.86
C GLY A 525 -40.92 -3.34 -13.69
N ILE A 526 -40.01 -2.78 -12.88
CA ILE A 526 -39.88 -1.34 -12.67
C ILE A 526 -39.04 -0.78 -13.85
N PRO A 527 -39.58 0.21 -14.63
CA PRO A 527 -38.95 0.73 -15.81
C PRO A 527 -37.66 1.52 -15.53
#